data_95e972e9ae62d9a566bf79b4b8fd42f3
#
_entry.id   95e972e9ae62d9a566bf79b4b8fd42f3
#
_cell.length_a   1.000
_cell.length_b   1.000
_cell.length_c   1.000
_cell.angle_alpha   90.00
_cell.angle_beta   90.00
_cell.angle_gamma   90.00
#
_symmetry.space_group_name_H-M   'P 1'
#
loop_
_entity.id
_entity.type
_entity.pdbx_description
1 polymer ?
#
loop_
_entity_poly.entity_id
_entity_poly.type
_entity_poly.pdbx_seq_one_letter_code
_entity_poly.pdbx_strand_id
1 'polypeptide(L)'
;MPVSGNRPIVLARYLALAWCALIVYASLHPFSGWRSTGISPWGFLPAAWPRYWTGFDLVANVAVYLPLGFFLCLGLRSLRGRITAFVLATLCGALLSLSLETLQNWLPSRVPSNLDLACNTLGAALRALLGQIVAPRSLIRLE
;
A
#
# COMPACT_ATOMS: atom_id res chain seq x y z
N MET A 1 23.27 26.34 13.16
CA MET A 1 22.85 24.92 13.25
C MET A 1 21.67 24.69 12.31
N PRO A 2 21.82 24.13 11.11
CA PRO A 2 20.71 23.84 10.21
C PRO A 2 20.38 22.33 10.25
N VAL A 3 19.49 21.87 11.09
CA VAL A 3 19.09 20.46 11.21
C VAL A 3 17.58 20.25 11.12
N SER A 4 16.79 21.21 10.65
CA SER A 4 15.33 21.15 10.78
C SER A 4 14.57 20.63 9.54
N GLY A 5 15.13 20.68 8.33
CA GLY A 5 14.36 20.42 7.10
C GLY A 5 14.06 18.93 6.79
N ASN A 6 14.84 17.99 7.28
CA ASN A 6 14.76 16.57 6.86
C ASN A 6 13.97 15.65 7.81
N ARG A 7 13.64 16.12 9.01
CA ARG A 7 12.93 15.32 10.02
C ARG A 7 11.58 14.76 9.57
N PRO A 8 10.68 15.53 8.93
CA PRO A 8 9.38 15.01 8.52
C PRO A 8 9.48 13.93 7.42
N ILE A 9 10.48 14.02 6.55
CA ILE A 9 10.71 13.02 5.49
C ILE A 9 11.22 11.70 6.08
N VAL A 10 12.16 11.79 7.01
CA VAL A 10 12.70 10.62 7.72
C VAL A 10 11.60 9.95 8.54
N LEU A 11 10.80 10.71 9.26
CA LEU A 11 9.64 10.19 10.00
C LEU A 11 8.64 9.50 9.07
N ALA A 12 8.32 10.11 7.92
CA ALA A 12 7.41 9.51 6.95
C ALA A 12 7.92 8.15 6.43
N ARG A 13 9.22 7.99 6.24
CA ARG A 13 9.81 6.70 5.84
C ARG A 13 9.65 5.62 6.93
N TYR A 14 9.91 5.96 8.19
CA TYR A 14 9.70 5.04 9.30
C TYR A 14 8.22 4.68 9.46
N LEU A 15 7.31 5.64 9.32
CA LEU A 15 5.88 5.39 9.35
C LEU A 15 5.41 4.51 8.18
N ALA A 16 5.97 4.70 6.98
CA ALA A 16 5.70 3.84 5.83
C ALA A 16 6.13 2.40 6.11
N LEU A 17 7.33 2.19 6.67
CA LEU A 17 7.84 0.86 7.02
C LEU A 17 6.99 0.20 8.12
N ALA A 18 6.65 0.93 9.17
CA ALA A 18 5.82 0.43 10.26
C ALA A 18 4.41 0.05 9.75
N TRP A 19 3.82 0.89 8.89
CA TRP A 19 2.52 0.61 8.31
C TRP A 19 2.55 -0.56 7.33
N CYS A 20 3.61 -0.68 6.53
CA CYS A 20 3.86 -1.83 5.68
C CYS A 20 3.92 -3.13 6.50
N ALA A 21 4.68 -3.13 7.61
CA ALA A 21 4.76 -4.28 8.50
C ALA A 21 3.39 -4.64 9.11
N LEU A 22 2.58 -3.64 9.46
CA LEU A 22 1.22 -3.85 9.96
C LEU A 22 0.31 -4.48 8.89
N ILE A 23 0.38 -4.01 7.64
CA ILE A 23 -0.37 -4.60 6.52
C ILE A 23 0.06 -6.06 6.32
N VAL A 24 1.36 -6.34 6.27
CA VAL A 24 1.88 -7.71 6.12
C VAL A 24 1.37 -8.60 7.25
N TYR A 25 1.46 -8.12 8.49
CA TYR A 25 0.95 -8.85 9.65
C TYR A 25 -0.54 -9.16 9.52
N ALA A 26 -1.39 -8.17 9.26
CA ALA A 26 -2.83 -8.34 9.16
C ALA A 26 -3.24 -9.24 7.98
N SER A 27 -2.52 -9.14 6.85
CA SER A 27 -2.82 -9.91 5.64
C SER A 27 -2.44 -11.39 5.76
N LEU A 28 -1.36 -11.70 6.48
CA LEU A 28 -0.84 -13.07 6.57
C LEU A 28 -1.11 -13.76 7.91
N HIS A 29 -1.71 -13.04 8.88
CA HIS A 29 -2.13 -13.65 10.15
C HIS A 29 -3.13 -14.80 9.89
N PRO A 30 -3.00 -15.96 10.55
CA PRO A 30 -2.16 -16.28 11.72
C PRO A 30 -0.77 -16.85 11.41
N PHE A 31 -0.25 -16.73 10.20
CA PHE A 31 1.07 -17.24 9.78
C PHE A 31 1.24 -18.77 9.89
N SER A 32 0.15 -19.51 10.00
CA SER A 32 0.15 -20.94 10.21
C SER A 32 -0.69 -21.67 9.18
N GLY A 33 -0.46 -22.97 9.03
CA GLY A 33 -1.21 -23.80 8.10
C GLY A 33 -0.78 -23.64 6.63
N TRP A 34 0.40 -23.08 6.36
CA TRP A 34 0.94 -22.95 5.02
C TRP A 34 0.96 -24.30 4.30
N ARG A 35 0.35 -24.37 3.13
CA ARG A 35 0.32 -25.60 2.30
C ARG A 35 0.23 -25.27 0.82
N SER A 36 0.77 -26.14 -0.01
CA SER A 36 0.55 -26.05 -1.44
C SER A 36 -0.90 -26.40 -1.78
N THR A 37 -1.53 -25.56 -2.57
CA THR A 37 -2.90 -25.79 -3.07
C THR A 37 -2.91 -26.49 -4.42
N GLY A 38 -1.75 -26.66 -5.06
CA GLY A 38 -1.64 -27.18 -6.43
C GLY A 38 -2.14 -26.23 -7.52
N ILE A 39 -2.59 -25.03 -7.14
CA ILE A 39 -3.11 -24.00 -8.05
C ILE A 39 -2.00 -22.98 -8.33
N SER A 40 -2.00 -22.42 -9.55
CA SER A 40 -1.08 -21.32 -9.88
C SER A 40 -1.27 -20.14 -8.93
N PRO A 41 -0.21 -19.62 -8.29
CA PRO A 41 -0.30 -18.47 -7.39
C PRO A 41 -0.76 -17.18 -8.09
N TRP A 42 -0.72 -17.13 -9.41
CA TRP A 42 -1.18 -16.03 -10.25
C TRP A 42 -2.60 -16.22 -10.80
N GLY A 43 -3.23 -17.38 -10.50
CA GLY A 43 -4.54 -17.73 -11.05
C GLY A 43 -5.67 -16.77 -10.69
N PHE A 44 -5.52 -16.01 -9.60
CA PHE A 44 -6.51 -15.02 -9.18
C PHE A 44 -6.53 -13.77 -10.09
N LEU A 45 -5.44 -13.45 -10.79
CA LEU A 45 -5.36 -12.25 -11.64
C LEU A 45 -6.37 -12.25 -12.80
N PRO A 46 -6.43 -13.31 -13.65
CA PRO A 46 -7.42 -13.39 -14.73
C PRO A 46 -8.78 -13.90 -14.27
N ALA A 47 -8.96 -14.25 -13.00
CA ALA A 47 -10.22 -14.77 -12.49
C ALA A 47 -11.33 -13.71 -12.55
N ALA A 48 -12.58 -14.15 -12.67
CA ALA A 48 -13.72 -13.27 -12.46
C ALA A 48 -13.68 -12.69 -11.05
N TRP A 49 -14.27 -11.51 -10.87
CA TRP A 49 -14.37 -10.90 -9.54
C TRP A 49 -15.10 -11.85 -8.58
N PRO A 50 -14.71 -11.83 -7.29
CA PRO A 50 -15.35 -12.70 -6.29
C PRO A 50 -16.87 -12.54 -6.31
N ARG A 51 -17.57 -13.66 -6.22
CA ARG A 51 -19.06 -13.64 -6.17
C ARG A 51 -19.58 -13.03 -4.87
N TYR A 52 -18.80 -13.15 -3.80
CA TYR A 52 -19.15 -12.66 -2.47
C TYR A 52 -18.14 -11.60 -2.06
N TRP A 53 -18.59 -10.38 -1.96
CA TRP A 53 -17.84 -9.25 -1.42
C TRP A 53 -18.85 -8.31 -0.75
N THR A 54 -18.39 -7.57 0.24
CA THR A 54 -19.20 -6.57 0.92
C THR A 54 -18.66 -5.17 0.68
N GLY A 55 -19.50 -4.15 0.81
CA GLY A 55 -19.03 -2.77 0.78
C GLY A 55 -17.99 -2.49 1.86
N PHE A 56 -18.08 -3.20 2.98
CA PHE A 56 -17.07 -3.12 4.04
C PHE A 56 -15.70 -3.62 3.57
N ASP A 57 -15.63 -4.75 2.86
CA ASP A 57 -14.37 -5.30 2.34
C ASP A 57 -13.69 -4.30 1.41
N LEU A 58 -14.45 -3.69 0.49
CA LEU A 58 -13.92 -2.69 -0.43
C LEU A 58 -13.36 -1.47 0.30
N VAL A 59 -14.15 -0.93 1.23
CA VAL A 59 -13.75 0.25 2.02
C VAL A 59 -12.53 -0.07 2.90
N ALA A 60 -12.51 -1.23 3.54
CA ALA A 60 -11.41 -1.64 4.41
C ALA A 60 -10.10 -1.76 3.62
N ASN A 61 -10.12 -2.41 2.46
CA ASN A 61 -8.95 -2.55 1.60
C ASN A 61 -8.42 -1.19 1.13
N VAL A 62 -9.29 -0.31 0.63
CA VAL A 62 -8.91 1.06 0.27
C VAL A 62 -8.35 1.82 1.49
N ALA A 63 -9.04 1.78 2.63
CA ALA A 63 -8.70 2.55 3.83
C ALA A 63 -7.34 2.14 4.42
N VAL A 64 -7.02 0.85 4.41
CA VAL A 64 -5.74 0.33 4.93
C VAL A 64 -4.55 0.79 4.09
N TYR A 65 -4.71 0.97 2.78
CA TYR A 65 -3.63 1.42 1.90
C TYR A 65 -3.53 2.95 1.77
N LEU A 66 -4.54 3.72 2.23
CA LEU A 66 -4.46 5.19 2.25
C LEU A 66 -3.25 5.72 3.03
N PRO A 67 -3.00 5.34 4.31
CA PRO A 67 -1.83 5.83 5.05
C PRO A 67 -0.51 5.41 4.40
N LEU A 68 -0.43 4.20 3.86
CA LEU A 68 0.76 3.71 3.16
C LEU A 68 1.11 4.64 1.98
N GLY A 69 0.14 4.90 1.09
CA GLY A 69 0.34 5.79 -0.05
C GLY A 69 0.77 7.20 0.35
N PHE A 70 0.20 7.73 1.44
CA PHE A 70 0.58 9.03 1.98
C PHE A 70 2.03 9.06 2.46
N PHE A 71 2.41 8.14 3.33
CA PHE A 71 3.76 8.09 3.89
C PHE A 71 4.82 7.81 2.85
N LEU A 72 4.54 6.90 1.90
CA LEU A 72 5.45 6.62 0.79
C LEU A 72 5.63 7.86 -0.10
N CYS A 73 4.54 8.52 -0.50
CA CYS A 73 4.61 9.70 -1.33
C CYS A 73 5.41 10.82 -0.64
N LEU A 74 5.17 11.07 0.65
CA LEU A 74 5.88 12.07 1.43
C LEU A 74 7.36 11.70 1.59
N GLY A 75 7.68 10.46 1.91
CA GLY A 75 9.05 9.97 2.09
C GLY A 75 9.90 9.95 0.82
N LEU A 76 9.25 9.85 -0.36
CA LEU A 76 9.91 9.80 -1.67
C LEU A 76 10.05 11.17 -2.34
N ARG A 77 9.33 12.19 -1.88
CA ARG A 77 9.33 13.52 -2.51
C ARG A 77 10.70 14.16 -2.64
N SER A 78 11.54 13.98 -1.64
CA SER A 78 12.90 14.54 -1.63
C SER A 78 13.83 13.93 -2.67
N LEU A 79 13.49 12.75 -3.20
CA LEU A 79 14.36 11.99 -4.09
C LEU A 79 14.15 12.31 -5.57
N ARG A 80 12.89 12.50 -5.98
CA ARG A 80 12.55 12.45 -7.41
C ARG A 80 11.44 13.44 -7.85
N GLY A 81 11.00 14.36 -6.98
CA GLY A 81 9.91 15.27 -7.29
C GLY A 81 8.51 14.66 -7.09
N ARG A 82 7.49 15.49 -7.35
CA ARG A 82 6.09 15.20 -6.95
C ARG A 82 5.47 14.05 -7.75
N ILE A 83 5.53 14.10 -9.07
CA ILE A 83 4.88 13.11 -9.95
C ILE A 83 5.56 11.75 -9.79
N THR A 84 6.90 11.73 -9.79
CA THR A 84 7.66 10.49 -9.60
C THR A 84 7.37 9.88 -8.22
N ALA A 85 7.29 10.69 -7.17
CA ALA A 85 6.92 10.21 -5.84
C ALA A 85 5.51 9.61 -5.80
N PHE A 86 4.54 10.22 -6.49
CA PHE A 86 3.19 9.67 -6.65
C PHE A 86 3.20 8.31 -7.35
N VAL A 87 3.85 8.22 -8.51
CA VAL A 87 3.93 6.98 -9.28
C VAL A 87 4.61 5.88 -8.49
N LEU A 88 5.76 6.18 -7.88
CA LEU A 88 6.50 5.21 -7.07
C LEU A 88 5.71 4.75 -5.84
N ALA A 89 5.03 5.65 -5.14
CA ALA A 89 4.20 5.29 -3.98
C ALA A 89 3.04 4.36 -4.38
N THR A 90 2.37 4.65 -5.50
CA THR A 90 1.30 3.81 -6.04
C THR A 90 1.83 2.43 -6.46
N LEU A 91 2.95 2.39 -7.19
CA LEU A 91 3.58 1.14 -7.59
C LEU A 91 4.04 0.30 -6.39
N CYS A 92 4.64 0.92 -5.37
CA CYS A 92 5.02 0.20 -4.15
C CYS A 92 3.79 -0.40 -3.44
N GLY A 93 2.69 0.35 -3.35
CA GLY A 93 1.44 -0.16 -2.79
C GLY A 93 0.87 -1.32 -3.59
N ALA A 94 0.84 -1.20 -4.92
CA ALA A 94 0.38 -2.26 -5.82
C ALA A 94 1.25 -3.53 -5.73
N LEU A 95 2.57 -3.37 -5.70
CA LEU A 95 3.51 -4.49 -5.56
C LEU A 95 3.39 -5.18 -4.20
N LEU A 96 3.22 -4.42 -3.12
CA LEU A 96 2.97 -4.99 -1.80
C LEU A 96 1.69 -5.82 -1.81
N SER A 97 0.58 -5.25 -2.31
CA SER A 97 -0.70 -5.96 -2.41
C SER A 97 -0.58 -7.22 -3.27
N LEU A 98 0.02 -7.11 -4.46
CA LEU A 98 0.23 -8.26 -5.34
C LEU A 98 1.03 -9.38 -4.66
N SER A 99 2.08 -9.01 -3.93
CA SER A 99 2.90 -9.98 -3.19
C SER A 99 2.09 -10.68 -2.10
N LEU A 100 1.27 -9.92 -1.37
CA LEU A 100 0.44 -10.47 -0.31
C LEU A 100 -0.66 -11.37 -0.85
N GLU A 101 -1.38 -10.96 -1.89
CA GLU A 101 -2.39 -11.79 -2.56
C GLU A 101 -1.76 -13.08 -3.11
N THR A 102 -0.55 -12.98 -3.68
CA THR A 102 0.18 -14.15 -4.14
C THR A 102 0.52 -15.09 -2.97
N LEU A 103 1.03 -14.58 -1.85
CA LEU A 103 1.34 -15.37 -0.67
C LEU A 103 0.10 -16.01 -0.04
N GLN A 104 -1.04 -15.37 -0.10
CA GLN A 104 -2.30 -15.87 0.43
C GLN A 104 -2.78 -17.16 -0.26
N ASN A 105 -2.32 -17.46 -1.49
CA ASN A 105 -2.59 -18.74 -2.13
C ASN A 105 -2.13 -19.96 -1.31
N TRP A 106 -1.13 -19.79 -0.46
CA TRP A 106 -0.63 -20.86 0.40
C TRP A 106 -1.22 -20.84 1.81
N LEU A 107 -2.09 -19.86 2.11
CA LEU A 107 -2.78 -19.73 3.41
C LEU A 107 -4.23 -20.17 3.28
N PRO A 108 -4.65 -21.33 3.86
CA PRO A 108 -6.01 -21.84 3.73
C PRO A 108 -7.08 -20.94 4.33
N SER A 109 -6.70 -20.06 5.24
CA SER A 109 -7.58 -19.08 5.88
C SER A 109 -7.82 -17.83 5.03
N ARG A 110 -7.19 -17.72 3.87
CA ARG A 110 -7.26 -16.56 2.97
C ARG A 110 -7.67 -16.98 1.56
N VAL A 111 -8.32 -16.07 0.87
CA VAL A 111 -8.70 -16.22 -0.53
C VAL A 111 -8.12 -15.03 -1.30
N PRO A 112 -7.11 -15.25 -2.15
CA PRO A 112 -6.53 -14.17 -2.94
C PRO A 112 -7.55 -13.60 -3.93
N SER A 113 -7.52 -12.27 -4.09
CA SER A 113 -8.55 -11.54 -4.83
C SER A 113 -7.94 -10.45 -5.72
N ASN A 114 -8.31 -10.48 -7.01
CA ASN A 114 -7.99 -9.38 -7.93
C ASN A 114 -8.74 -8.09 -7.56
N LEU A 115 -9.90 -8.18 -6.94
CA LEU A 115 -10.67 -7.03 -6.46
C LEU A 115 -9.96 -6.35 -5.28
N ASP A 116 -9.40 -7.14 -4.35
CA ASP A 116 -8.63 -6.61 -3.23
C ASP A 116 -7.34 -5.91 -3.72
N LEU A 117 -6.65 -6.52 -4.68
CA LEU A 117 -5.51 -5.91 -5.35
C LEU A 117 -5.88 -4.54 -5.96
N ALA A 118 -7.03 -4.45 -6.64
CA ALA A 118 -7.50 -3.20 -7.24
C ALA A 118 -7.84 -2.15 -6.16
N CYS A 119 -8.56 -2.52 -5.10
CA CYS A 119 -8.92 -1.63 -4.00
C CYS A 119 -7.70 -1.13 -3.23
N ASN A 120 -6.74 -2.00 -2.93
CA ASN A 120 -5.49 -1.68 -2.26
C ASN A 120 -4.65 -0.69 -3.09
N THR A 121 -4.53 -0.94 -4.40
CA THR A 121 -3.83 -0.05 -5.33
C THR A 121 -4.52 1.30 -5.40
N LEU A 122 -5.86 1.32 -5.49
CA LEU A 122 -6.65 2.55 -5.48
C LEU A 122 -6.43 3.34 -4.18
N GLY A 123 -6.44 2.68 -3.02
CA GLY A 123 -6.17 3.31 -1.73
C GLY A 123 -4.81 4.00 -1.69
N ALA A 124 -3.75 3.31 -2.13
CA ALA A 124 -2.41 3.88 -2.22
C ALA A 124 -2.36 5.09 -3.17
N ALA A 125 -3.01 5.02 -4.34
CA ALA A 125 -3.07 6.10 -5.33
C ALA A 125 -3.86 7.31 -4.84
N LEU A 126 -5.04 7.11 -4.27
CA LEU A 126 -5.91 8.19 -3.78
C LEU A 126 -5.19 9.08 -2.76
N ARG A 127 -4.53 8.49 -1.78
CA ARG A 127 -3.85 9.27 -0.75
C ARG A 127 -2.53 9.86 -1.22
N ALA A 128 -1.81 9.17 -2.12
CA ALA A 128 -0.65 9.74 -2.78
C ALA A 128 -1.04 10.99 -3.60
N LEU A 129 -2.20 10.96 -4.27
CA LEU A 129 -2.76 12.10 -5.00
C LEU A 129 -3.16 13.24 -4.04
N LEU A 130 -3.89 12.96 -2.96
CA LEU A 130 -4.26 13.95 -1.94
C LEU A 130 -3.02 14.60 -1.31
N GLY A 131 -1.95 13.84 -1.06
CA GLY A 131 -0.67 14.35 -0.60
C GLY A 131 -0.02 15.35 -1.57
N GLN A 132 -0.35 15.27 -2.86
CA GLN A 132 0.09 16.27 -3.87
C GLN A 132 -0.65 17.60 -3.74
N ILE A 133 -1.95 17.54 -3.41
CA ILE A 133 -2.84 18.71 -3.35
C ILE A 133 -2.67 19.46 -2.02
N VAL A 134 -2.60 18.72 -0.92
CA VAL A 134 -2.65 19.26 0.45
C VAL A 134 -1.31 19.79 0.97
N ALA A 135 -0.17 19.43 0.33
CA ALA A 135 1.12 19.96 0.76
C ALA A 135 1.27 21.41 0.34
N PRO A 136 1.12 22.39 1.27
CA PRO A 136 1.22 23.81 0.93
C PRO A 136 2.61 24.11 0.38
N ARG A 137 2.67 25.01 -0.59
CA ARG A 137 3.92 25.61 -1.09
C ARG A 137 4.76 26.25 0.04
N SER A 138 4.13 26.53 1.18
CA SER A 138 4.74 27.16 2.36
C SER A 138 5.74 26.28 3.12
N LEU A 139 5.66 24.94 3.05
CA LEU A 139 6.64 24.07 3.71
C LEU A 139 7.95 23.93 2.91
N ILE A 140 8.01 24.45 1.70
CA ILE A 140 9.20 24.42 0.82
C ILE A 140 10.00 25.71 0.90
N ARG A 141 9.47 26.78 1.54
CA ARG A 141 10.11 28.10 1.66
C ARG A 141 10.82 28.36 2.99
N LEU A 142 11.26 27.33 3.68
CA LEU A 142 12.12 27.46 4.85
C LEU A 142 13.53 26.93 4.52
N GLU A 143 14.05 27.32 3.37
CA GLU A 143 15.50 27.34 3.09
C GLU A 143 16.06 28.74 3.33
#